data_89e37c6d1183b416805b2d5a4067053f
#
_entry.id   89e37c6d1183b416805b2d5a4067053f
#
_cell.length_a   1.000
_cell.length_b   1.000
_cell.length_c   1.000
_cell.angle_alpha   90.00
_cell.angle_beta   90.00
_cell.angle_gamma   90.00
#
_symmetry.space_group_name_H-M   'P 1'
#
loop_
_entity.id
_entity.type
_entity.pdbx_description
1 polymer ?
#
loop_
_entity_poly.entity_id
_entity_poly.type
_entity_poly.pdbx_seq_one_letter_code
_entity_poly.pdbx_strand_id
1 'polypeptide(L)'
;MLKYIFSLLLXYCFSVVSYSSLAXAXTDKHQAIEKFAESFIKAQLFTSQNERXSIEVTKIDRRITVXQCEGNMSAELVGNKSLQRXATVRIRCDSTDNWQLHVPVKIIRLVPVVVSNRPLSKGSLLTKNNTKIEYMNRVLLRSGYISDLTFVNRARLKRQLSGGQMISTRDICLVCKGENVTLTSSVGNLTVKTDGMALANGILGEKIKVRNSKSKRIVSGIVQAAGIIQINY
;
A
#
# COMPACT_ATOMS: atom_id res chain seq x y z
N MET A 1 -51.88 19.80 -60.93
CA MET A 1 -50.65 18.93 -61.04
C MET A 1 -49.64 19.15 -59.96
N LEU A 2 -49.97 19.65 -58.78
CA LEU A 2 -49.04 19.91 -57.72
C LEU A 2 -49.23 19.02 -56.44
N LYS A 3 -50.20 18.10 -56.48
CA LYS A 3 -50.54 17.25 -55.32
C LYS A 3 -49.93 15.86 -55.39
N TYR A 4 -49.28 15.47 -56.47
CA TYR A 4 -48.70 14.11 -56.59
C TYR A 4 -47.17 14.06 -56.35
N ILE A 5 -46.54 15.21 -56.29
CA ILE A 5 -45.05 15.25 -56.06
C ILE A 5 -44.69 15.14 -54.59
N PHE A 6 -45.64 15.45 -53.70
CA PHE A 6 -45.35 15.41 -52.23
C PHE A 6 -45.49 14.01 -51.60
N SER A 7 -46.15 13.08 -52.38
CA SER A 7 -46.37 11.71 -51.85
C SER A 7 -45.19 10.75 -52.13
N LEU A 8 -44.27 11.11 -53.02
CA LEU A 8 -43.14 10.25 -53.40
C LEU A 8 -41.88 10.52 -52.62
N LEU A 9 -41.85 11.59 -51.85
CA LEU A 9 -40.65 11.93 -51.00
C LEU A 9 -40.72 11.36 -49.56
N LEU A 10 -41.93 10.85 -49.22
CA LEU A 10 -42.08 10.26 -47.88
C LEU A 10 -41.68 8.79 -47.74
N UNK A 11 -41.36 8.35 -48.72
CA UNK A 11 -41.14 7.09 -48.66
C UNK A 11 -39.81 6.63 -48.68
N TYR A 12 -39.06 7.38 -48.88
CA TYR A 12 -37.66 7.01 -49.04
C TYR A 12 -36.86 7.17 -47.71
N CYS A 13 -37.54 7.48 -46.62
CA CYS A 13 -36.87 7.80 -45.34
C CYS A 13 -36.94 6.68 -44.30
N PHE A 14 -37.30 5.43 -44.66
CA PHE A 14 -37.53 4.40 -43.66
C PHE A 14 -36.76 3.10 -43.89
N SER A 15 -35.55 3.17 -44.44
CA SER A 15 -34.69 1.98 -44.55
C SER A 15 -33.19 2.26 -44.27
N VAL A 16 -32.90 3.11 -43.28
CA VAL A 16 -31.57 3.07 -42.68
C VAL A 16 -31.65 2.09 -41.50
N VAL A 17 -31.65 0.81 -41.83
CA VAL A 17 -31.40 -0.24 -40.85
C VAL A 17 -29.97 -0.01 -40.38
N SER A 18 -29.85 0.56 -39.21
CA SER A 18 -28.57 0.66 -38.52
C SER A 18 -28.06 -0.76 -38.24
N TYR A 19 -27.23 -1.26 -39.13
CA TYR A 19 -26.42 -2.42 -38.83
C TYR A 19 -25.44 -2.00 -37.70
N SER A 20 -25.91 -2.14 -36.48
CA SER A 20 -25.00 -2.11 -35.34
C SER A 20 -24.10 -3.33 -35.49
N SER A 21 -22.95 -3.15 -36.13
CA SER A 21 -21.92 -4.18 -36.18
C SER A 21 -21.48 -4.44 -34.74
N LEU A 22 -21.96 -5.55 -34.20
CA LEU A 22 -21.37 -6.11 -32.99
C LEU A 22 -19.93 -6.52 -33.37
N ALA A 23 -19.03 -5.59 -33.18
CA ALA A 23 -17.63 -5.88 -33.35
C ALA A 23 -17.22 -6.78 -32.19
N UNK A 24 -17.22 -8.01 -32.27
CA UNK A 24 -16.80 -8.75 -31.50
C UNK A 24 -15.51 -8.62 -31.41
N ALA A 25 -15.23 -8.06 -30.46
CA ALA A 25 -13.87 -7.86 -30.14
C ALA A 25 -13.15 -9.21 -29.98
N UNK A 26 -12.71 -9.62 -30.83
CA UNK A 26 -12.02 -10.59 -30.82
C UNK A 26 -11.07 -10.51 -29.88
N THR A 27 -11.21 -10.89 -28.87
CA THR A 27 -10.27 -10.91 -27.79
C THR A 27 -9.03 -11.66 -28.26
N ASP A 28 -7.97 -10.94 -28.38
CA ASP A 28 -6.68 -11.53 -28.75
C ASP A 28 -6.39 -12.72 -27.81
N LYS A 29 -6.07 -13.87 -28.37
CA LYS A 29 -5.79 -15.10 -27.63
C LYS A 29 -4.73 -14.87 -26.54
N HIS A 30 -3.70 -14.10 -26.84
CA HIS A 30 -2.68 -13.73 -25.87
C HIS A 30 -3.26 -12.95 -24.71
N GLN A 31 -4.14 -11.98 -25.01
CA GLN A 31 -4.81 -11.17 -23.97
C GLN A 31 -5.71 -12.02 -23.06
N ALA A 32 -6.36 -13.03 -23.60
CA ALA A 32 -7.19 -13.96 -22.81
C ALA A 32 -6.32 -14.73 -21.81
N ILE A 33 -5.16 -15.22 -22.27
CA ILE A 33 -4.20 -15.96 -21.44
C ILE A 33 -3.61 -15.01 -20.36
N GLU A 34 -3.26 -13.79 -20.75
CA GLU A 34 -2.73 -12.78 -19.83
C GLU A 34 -3.74 -12.46 -18.72
N LYS A 35 -5.01 -12.27 -19.07
CA LYS A 35 -6.11 -12.02 -18.12
C LYS A 35 -6.34 -13.22 -17.20
N PHE A 36 -6.21 -14.44 -17.74
CA PHE A 36 -6.36 -15.66 -16.96
C PHE A 36 -5.24 -15.77 -15.91
N ALA A 37 -3.99 -15.47 -16.30
CA ALA A 37 -2.86 -15.41 -15.38
C ALA A 37 -3.09 -14.37 -14.27
N GLU A 38 -3.58 -13.18 -14.65
CA GLU A 38 -3.88 -12.10 -13.71
C GLU A 38 -4.93 -12.53 -12.68
N SER A 39 -6.05 -13.09 -13.16
CA SER A 39 -7.15 -13.52 -12.28
C SER A 39 -6.70 -14.63 -11.33
N PHE A 40 -5.88 -15.57 -11.81
CA PHE A 40 -5.33 -16.65 -11.00
C PHE A 40 -4.47 -16.10 -9.85
N ILE A 41 -3.57 -15.17 -10.15
CA ILE A 41 -2.71 -14.54 -9.13
C ILE A 41 -3.57 -13.72 -8.15
N LYS A 42 -4.55 -12.98 -8.68
CA LYS A 42 -5.45 -12.16 -7.85
C LYS A 42 -6.22 -13.00 -6.83
N ALA A 43 -6.66 -14.19 -7.22
CA ALA A 43 -7.38 -15.11 -6.34
C ALA A 43 -6.50 -15.65 -5.20
N GLN A 44 -5.18 -15.71 -5.40
CA GLN A 44 -4.24 -16.24 -4.40
C GLN A 44 -3.57 -15.16 -3.56
N LEU A 45 -3.74 -13.88 -3.91
CA LEU A 45 -3.12 -12.79 -3.17
C LEU A 45 -3.96 -12.41 -1.93
N PHE A 46 -3.37 -12.63 -0.77
CA PHE A 46 -3.90 -12.08 0.47
C PHE A 46 -3.40 -10.65 0.61
N THR A 47 -4.32 -9.71 0.64
CA THR A 47 -4.02 -8.28 0.81
C THR A 47 -4.56 -7.82 2.16
N SER A 48 -3.70 -7.25 2.99
CA SER A 48 -4.16 -6.63 4.24
C SER A 48 -4.98 -5.36 3.93
N GLN A 49 -5.85 -4.96 4.84
CA GLN A 49 -6.78 -3.84 4.63
C GLN A 49 -6.10 -2.55 4.17
N ASN A 50 -4.85 -2.35 4.54
CA ASN A 50 -4.12 -1.11 4.26
C ASN A 50 -3.12 -1.22 3.10
N GLU A 51 -3.03 -2.37 2.40
CA GLU A 51 -2.14 -2.56 1.25
C GLU A 51 -2.91 -2.46 -0.07
N ARG A 52 -2.26 -2.12 -1.12
CA ARG A 52 -2.81 -2.12 -2.49
C ARG A 52 -1.98 -3.02 -3.37
N UNK A 53 -2.32 -3.88 -4.13
CA UNK A 53 -1.65 -4.69 -4.83
C UNK A 53 -1.84 -4.31 -6.15
N SER A 54 -1.08 -4.32 -6.94
CA SER A 54 -1.15 -4.19 -8.40
C SER A 54 -0.45 -5.39 -9.04
N ILE A 55 -1.06 -5.97 -10.04
CA ILE A 55 -0.54 -7.13 -10.77
C ILE A 55 -0.20 -6.66 -12.19
N GLU A 56 1.05 -6.85 -12.60
CA GLU A 56 1.51 -6.55 -13.96
C GLU A 56 1.90 -7.87 -14.63
N VAL A 57 1.09 -8.34 -15.57
CA VAL A 57 1.37 -9.53 -16.36
C VAL A 57 2.29 -9.13 -17.51
N THR A 58 3.36 -9.88 -17.71
CA THR A 58 4.25 -9.65 -18.84
C THR A 58 3.52 -10.04 -20.12
N LYS A 59 3.51 -9.13 -21.09
CA LYS A 59 2.90 -9.37 -22.39
C LYS A 59 3.53 -10.57 -23.07
N ILE A 60 2.68 -11.45 -23.59
CA ILE A 60 3.13 -12.62 -24.35
C ILE A 60 3.63 -12.15 -25.73
N ASP A 61 4.81 -12.60 -26.11
CA ASP A 61 5.38 -12.27 -27.43
C ASP A 61 4.45 -12.80 -28.52
N ARG A 62 4.04 -11.92 -29.42
CA ARG A 62 3.11 -12.24 -30.50
C ARG A 62 3.64 -13.25 -31.50
N ARG A 63 4.94 -13.53 -31.50
CA ARG A 63 5.57 -14.59 -32.30
C ARG A 63 5.26 -15.99 -31.77
N ILE A 64 4.86 -16.08 -30.50
CA ILE A 64 4.46 -17.36 -29.90
C ILE A 64 3.05 -17.70 -30.42
N THR A 65 2.94 -18.74 -31.23
CA THR A 65 1.65 -19.20 -31.75
C THR A 65 0.97 -20.08 -30.70
N VAL A 66 -0.25 -19.71 -30.35
CA VAL A 66 -1.10 -20.52 -29.48
C VAL A 66 -2.44 -20.76 -30.12
N UNK A 67 -2.89 -21.74 -29.94
CA UNK A 67 -4.07 -22.09 -30.40
C UNK A 67 -5.09 -21.56 -29.52
N GLN A 68 -6.22 -21.46 -30.04
CA GLN A 68 -7.34 -21.08 -29.22
C GLN A 68 -7.72 -22.25 -28.31
N CYS A 69 -7.91 -21.99 -27.03
CA CYS A 69 -8.28 -23.05 -26.11
C CYS A 69 -9.79 -23.33 -26.21
N GLU A 70 -10.12 -24.44 -26.80
CA GLU A 70 -11.52 -24.92 -26.91
C GLU A 70 -11.93 -25.73 -25.69
N GLY A 71 -10.95 -26.13 -24.86
CA GLY A 71 -11.15 -26.83 -23.60
C GLY A 71 -11.04 -25.92 -22.39
N ASN A 72 -10.65 -26.52 -21.27
CA ASN A 72 -10.46 -25.79 -20.02
C ASN A 72 -9.03 -25.32 -19.86
N MET A 73 -8.89 -24.03 -19.49
CA MET A 73 -7.58 -23.51 -19.08
C MET A 73 -7.37 -23.76 -17.58
N SER A 74 -6.20 -24.29 -17.24
CA SER A 74 -5.76 -24.44 -15.86
C SER A 74 -4.50 -23.61 -15.61
N ALA A 75 -4.30 -23.18 -14.36
CA ALA A 75 -3.14 -22.40 -14.00
C ALA A 75 -2.52 -22.91 -12.70
N GLU A 76 -1.19 -22.89 -12.64
CA GLU A 76 -0.45 -23.26 -11.43
C GLU A 76 0.79 -22.37 -11.28
N LEU A 77 1.26 -22.20 -10.05
CA LEU A 77 2.52 -21.48 -9.80
C LEU A 77 3.71 -22.39 -10.09
N VAL A 78 4.69 -21.87 -10.81
CA VAL A 78 5.93 -22.59 -11.05
C VAL A 78 6.86 -22.41 -9.86
N GLY A 79 7.17 -23.53 -9.20
CA GLY A 79 8.00 -23.53 -8.00
C GLY A 79 7.23 -23.09 -6.76
N ASN A 80 7.81 -23.37 -5.61
CA ASN A 80 7.19 -23.06 -4.31
C ASN A 80 7.61 -21.66 -3.84
N LYS A 81 7.26 -20.64 -4.63
CA LYS A 81 7.63 -19.26 -4.32
C LYS A 81 6.47 -18.48 -3.73
N SER A 82 6.73 -17.80 -2.66
CA SER A 82 5.75 -16.88 -2.07
C SER A 82 5.44 -15.74 -3.07
N LEU A 83 4.16 -15.35 -3.15
CA LEU A 83 3.68 -14.30 -4.04
C LEU A 83 4.10 -12.90 -3.54
N GLN A 84 5.40 -12.65 -3.52
CA GLN A 84 5.93 -11.37 -3.01
C GLN A 84 6.30 -10.36 -4.10
N ARG A 85 6.93 -10.81 -5.16
CA ARG A 85 7.43 -9.90 -6.21
C ARG A 85 7.26 -10.45 -7.62
N UNK A 86 7.45 -11.53 -8.03
CA UNK A 86 7.46 -12.09 -9.16
C UNK A 86 6.96 -13.41 -8.99
N ALA A 87 6.29 -13.82 -9.80
CA ALA A 87 5.77 -15.18 -9.93
C ALA A 87 5.78 -15.60 -11.40
N THR A 88 5.85 -16.90 -11.67
CA THR A 88 5.61 -17.42 -13.02
C THR A 88 4.40 -18.34 -12.93
N VAL A 89 3.40 -18.05 -13.73
CA VAL A 89 2.19 -18.86 -13.83
C VAL A 89 2.35 -19.78 -15.04
N ARG A 90 2.25 -21.09 -14.83
CA ARG A 90 2.12 -22.06 -15.92
C ARG A 90 0.65 -22.18 -16.24
N ILE A 91 0.29 -21.88 -17.47
CA ILE A 91 -1.07 -22.03 -17.98
C ILE A 91 -1.06 -23.17 -18.99
N ARG A 92 -2.02 -24.07 -18.85
CA ARG A 92 -2.24 -25.20 -19.74
C ARG A 92 -3.65 -25.11 -20.30
N CYS A 93 -3.77 -25.46 -21.57
CA CYS A 93 -5.05 -25.71 -22.21
C CYS A 93 -5.22 -27.22 -22.39
N ASP A 94 -6.30 -27.74 -21.86
CA ASP A 94 -6.65 -29.16 -21.98
C ASP A 94 -7.62 -29.31 -23.16
N SER A 95 -7.07 -29.40 -24.36
CA SER A 95 -7.80 -29.56 -25.63
C SER A 95 -7.01 -30.48 -26.54
N THR A 96 -7.56 -30.81 -27.73
CA THR A 96 -6.87 -31.60 -28.74
C THR A 96 -5.50 -30.99 -29.09
N ASP A 97 -5.41 -29.67 -29.16
CA ASP A 97 -4.15 -28.96 -29.41
C ASP A 97 -3.49 -28.55 -28.08
N ASN A 98 -3.20 -29.54 -27.26
CA ASN A 98 -2.66 -29.37 -25.91
C ASN A 98 -1.40 -28.48 -25.93
N TRP A 99 -1.47 -27.31 -25.21
CA TRP A 99 -0.34 -26.40 -25.12
C TRP A 99 -0.16 -25.91 -23.68
N GLN A 100 1.06 -25.46 -23.38
CA GLN A 100 1.35 -24.81 -22.11
C GLN A 100 2.24 -23.58 -22.32
N LEU A 101 2.02 -22.57 -21.49
CA LEU A 101 2.80 -21.34 -21.50
C LEU A 101 3.21 -20.95 -20.07
N HIS A 102 4.37 -20.36 -19.98
CA HIS A 102 4.89 -19.78 -18.74
C HIS A 102 4.76 -18.26 -18.83
N VAL A 103 3.88 -17.70 -18.01
CA VAL A 103 3.57 -16.26 -18.01
C VAL A 103 4.18 -15.61 -16.79
N PRO A 104 5.22 -14.77 -16.97
CA PRO A 104 5.78 -14.03 -15.83
C PRO A 104 4.81 -12.95 -15.36
N VAL A 105 4.65 -12.86 -14.03
CA VAL A 105 3.77 -11.89 -13.41
C VAL A 105 4.56 -11.14 -12.34
N LYS A 106 4.50 -9.82 -12.38
CA LYS A 106 5.10 -8.94 -11.38
C LYS A 106 4.01 -8.46 -10.42
N ILE A 107 4.29 -8.61 -9.13
CA ILE A 107 3.38 -8.23 -8.07
C ILE A 107 3.96 -6.98 -7.38
N ILE A 108 3.23 -5.89 -7.42
CA ILE A 108 3.62 -4.64 -6.78
C ILE A 108 2.73 -4.45 -5.54
N ARG A 109 3.35 -4.43 -4.37
CA ARG A 109 2.66 -4.16 -3.11
C ARG A 109 2.97 -2.73 -2.70
N LEU A 110 1.92 -1.91 -2.64
CA LEU A 110 2.00 -0.55 -2.16
C LEU A 110 1.48 -0.51 -0.73
N VAL A 111 2.28 0.06 0.16
CA VAL A 111 1.91 0.20 1.58
C VAL A 111 1.81 1.67 1.94
N PRO A 112 0.93 2.04 2.89
CA PRO A 112 0.86 3.42 3.34
C PRO A 112 2.13 3.79 4.11
N VAL A 113 2.64 4.99 3.86
CA VAL A 113 3.86 5.52 4.49
C VAL A 113 3.61 6.98 4.84
N VAL A 114 3.97 7.36 6.06
CA VAL A 114 3.88 8.75 6.49
C VAL A 114 5.04 9.54 5.87
N VAL A 115 4.70 10.62 5.17
CA VAL A 115 5.68 11.53 4.56
C VAL A 115 5.43 12.97 5.03
N SER A 116 6.45 13.80 4.96
CA SER A 116 6.30 15.24 5.15
C SER A 116 5.60 15.84 3.91
N ASN A 117 4.64 16.75 4.10
CA ASN A 117 4.00 17.41 2.95
C ASN A 117 4.74 18.68 2.51
N ARG A 118 5.74 19.13 3.28
CA ARG A 118 6.60 20.30 3.00
C ARG A 118 7.96 20.11 3.67
N PRO A 119 8.97 20.91 3.33
CA PRO A 119 10.25 20.87 4.07
C PRO A 119 10.06 21.18 5.54
N LEU A 120 10.71 20.41 6.41
CA LEU A 120 10.62 20.53 7.87
C LEU A 120 12.02 20.53 8.49
N SER A 121 12.27 21.50 9.39
CA SER A 121 13.54 21.61 10.09
C SER A 121 13.64 20.64 11.27
N LYS A 122 14.85 20.37 11.73
CA LYS A 122 15.11 19.66 12.98
C LYS A 122 14.36 20.36 14.12
N GLY A 123 13.74 19.58 15.00
CA GLY A 123 12.93 20.08 16.12
C GLY A 123 11.47 20.37 15.78
N SER A 124 11.12 20.38 14.49
CA SER A 124 9.71 20.61 14.06
C SER A 124 8.79 19.58 14.70
N LEU A 125 7.66 20.04 15.21
CA LEU A 125 6.59 19.21 15.74
C LEU A 125 5.78 18.65 14.58
N LEU A 126 5.63 17.33 14.54
CA LEU A 126 4.81 16.66 13.51
C LEU A 126 3.33 16.73 13.89
N THR A 127 2.52 17.08 12.92
CA THR A 127 1.06 17.24 13.06
C THR A 127 0.39 16.77 11.77
N LYS A 128 -0.93 16.62 11.81
CA LYS A 128 -1.74 16.30 10.61
C LYS A 128 -1.59 17.37 9.50
N ASN A 129 -1.19 18.59 9.86
CA ASN A 129 -1.08 19.70 8.90
C ASN A 129 0.24 19.67 8.11
N ASN A 130 1.27 18.97 8.61
CA ASN A 130 2.57 18.93 7.95
C ASN A 130 3.03 17.50 7.58
N THR A 131 2.15 16.53 7.75
CA THR A 131 2.37 15.14 7.35
C THR A 131 1.17 14.62 6.56
N LYS A 132 1.41 13.63 5.70
CA LYS A 132 0.36 12.94 4.93
C LYS A 132 0.74 11.48 4.73
N ILE A 133 -0.22 10.67 4.28
CA ILE A 133 0.05 9.27 3.88
C ILE A 133 0.22 9.24 2.37
N GLU A 134 1.28 8.59 1.90
CA GLU A 134 1.49 8.21 0.52
C GLU A 134 1.67 6.70 0.43
N TYR A 135 1.25 6.13 -0.70
CA TYR A 135 1.42 4.71 -0.96
C TYR A 135 2.72 4.48 -1.71
N MET A 136 3.62 3.72 -1.12
CA MET A 136 4.96 3.48 -1.68
C MET A 136 5.19 1.98 -1.87
N ASN A 137 5.97 1.62 -2.89
CA ASN A 137 6.31 0.24 -3.16
C ASN A 137 7.11 -0.34 -1.97
N ARG A 138 6.53 -1.37 -1.34
CA ARG A 138 7.10 -2.01 -0.14
C ARG A 138 8.57 -2.43 -0.34
N VAL A 139 8.91 -2.84 -1.55
CA VAL A 139 10.27 -3.33 -1.89
C VAL A 139 11.32 -2.22 -1.78
N LEU A 140 10.91 -0.96 -1.99
CA LEU A 140 11.81 0.21 -1.94
C LEU A 140 11.96 0.77 -0.53
N LEU A 141 11.17 0.28 0.42
CA LEU A 141 11.17 0.81 1.78
C LEU A 141 12.23 0.14 2.65
N ARG A 142 12.95 0.97 3.40
CA ARG A 142 13.84 0.51 4.46
C ARG A 142 13.05 0.25 5.73
N SER A 143 13.62 -0.53 6.63
CA SER A 143 13.01 -0.82 7.94
C SER A 143 12.73 0.47 8.73
N GLY A 144 11.69 0.44 9.54
CA GLY A 144 11.31 1.55 10.41
C GLY A 144 10.44 2.61 9.76
N TYR A 145 9.89 2.37 8.56
CA TYR A 145 8.87 3.28 8.01
C TYR A 145 7.62 3.27 8.90
N ILE A 146 6.91 4.37 8.92
CA ILE A 146 5.72 4.56 9.75
C ILE A 146 4.52 4.61 8.81
N SER A 147 3.50 3.80 9.11
CA SER A 147 2.31 3.65 8.26
C SER A 147 1.07 4.37 8.78
N ASP A 148 1.14 4.93 10.00
CA ASP A 148 0.00 5.54 10.67
C ASP A 148 0.37 6.92 11.19
N LEU A 149 -0.45 7.93 10.86
CA LEU A 149 -0.27 9.32 11.30
C LEU A 149 -0.37 9.48 12.82
N THR A 150 -1.12 8.62 13.50
CA THR A 150 -1.25 8.69 14.95
C THR A 150 0.09 8.45 15.66
N PHE A 151 0.94 7.60 15.04
CA PHE A 151 2.25 7.26 15.59
C PHE A 151 3.22 8.43 15.60
N VAL A 152 3.08 9.37 14.67
CA VAL A 152 3.95 10.54 14.57
C VAL A 152 3.36 11.81 15.21
N ASN A 153 2.08 11.77 15.56
CA ASN A 153 1.40 12.95 16.07
C ASN A 153 2.09 13.46 17.35
N ARG A 154 2.49 14.73 17.35
CA ARG A 154 3.24 15.42 18.40
C ARG A 154 4.69 14.91 18.59
N ALA A 155 5.20 14.07 17.68
CA ALA A 155 6.62 13.73 17.67
C ALA A 155 7.46 14.89 17.13
N ARG A 156 8.70 15.01 17.56
CA ARG A 156 9.65 16.03 17.06
C ARG A 156 10.66 15.38 16.11
N LEU A 157 11.04 16.11 15.09
CA LEU A 157 12.07 15.67 14.15
C LEU A 157 13.46 15.79 14.77
N LYS A 158 14.28 14.74 14.64
CA LYS A 158 15.68 14.74 15.07
C LYS A 158 16.62 15.29 13.98
N ARG A 159 16.13 15.39 12.72
CA ARG A 159 16.87 15.95 11.58
C ARG A 159 15.93 16.69 10.64
N GLN A 160 16.50 17.41 9.70
CA GLN A 160 15.75 18.08 8.63
C GLN A 160 15.20 17.06 7.64
N LEU A 161 14.02 17.31 7.08
CA LEU A 161 13.38 16.53 6.03
C LEU A 161 12.93 17.41 4.88
N SER A 162 13.09 16.91 3.67
CA SER A 162 12.54 17.53 2.46
C SER A 162 11.04 17.22 2.33
N GLY A 163 10.32 18.03 1.57
CA GLY A 163 8.92 17.74 1.23
C GLY A 163 8.82 16.44 0.47
N GLY A 164 7.83 15.61 0.81
CA GLY A 164 7.63 14.28 0.23
C GLY A 164 8.54 13.20 0.82
N GLN A 165 9.43 13.57 1.74
CA GLN A 165 10.36 12.60 2.30
C GLN A 165 9.67 11.71 3.34
N MET A 166 9.93 10.41 3.26
CA MET A 166 9.43 9.40 4.21
C MET A 166 9.96 9.69 5.62
N ILE A 167 9.06 9.58 6.59
CA ILE A 167 9.38 9.70 8.02
C ILE A 167 9.55 8.29 8.59
N SER A 168 10.69 8.05 9.21
CA SER A 168 10.99 6.77 9.86
C SER A 168 11.10 6.94 11.37
N THR A 169 11.05 5.83 12.10
CA THR A 169 11.22 5.82 13.56
C THR A 169 12.57 6.41 13.99
N ARG A 170 13.57 6.33 13.13
CA ARG A 170 14.90 6.91 13.40
C ARG A 170 14.93 8.43 13.29
N ASP A 171 13.96 9.02 12.59
CA ASP A 171 13.92 10.47 12.34
C ASP A 171 13.22 11.25 13.44
N ILE A 172 12.52 10.56 14.35
CA ILE A 172 11.63 11.21 15.32
C ILE A 172 11.95 10.84 16.76
N CYS A 173 11.44 11.64 17.68
CA CYS A 173 11.30 11.32 19.10
C CYS A 173 9.95 11.83 19.58
N LEU A 174 9.21 11.01 20.29
CA LEU A 174 7.96 11.41 20.95
C LEU A 174 8.25 11.98 22.33
N VAL A 175 9.29 11.45 22.97
CA VAL A 175 9.99 12.01 24.11
C VAL A 175 11.46 12.18 23.68
N CYS A 176 11.97 13.41 23.76
CA CYS A 176 13.32 13.68 23.30
C CYS A 176 14.27 13.81 24.50
N LYS A 177 15.53 13.40 24.32
CA LYS A 177 16.56 13.50 25.39
C LYS A 177 16.67 14.92 25.93
N GLY A 178 16.65 15.05 27.24
CA GLY A 178 16.69 16.34 27.95
C GLY A 178 15.32 16.96 28.19
N GLU A 179 14.25 16.38 27.64
CA GLU A 179 12.89 16.90 27.79
C GLU A 179 12.33 16.57 29.18
N ASN A 180 11.60 17.52 29.75
CA ASN A 180 10.82 17.26 30.96
C ASN A 180 9.60 16.41 30.62
N VAL A 181 9.37 15.38 31.41
CA VAL A 181 8.32 14.39 31.19
C VAL A 181 7.55 14.12 32.48
N THR A 182 6.31 13.69 32.34
CA THR A 182 5.52 13.17 33.46
C THR A 182 5.69 11.65 33.54
N LEU A 183 6.18 11.20 34.67
CA LEU A 183 6.28 9.77 35.01
C LEU A 183 4.95 9.35 35.65
N THR A 184 4.32 8.32 35.11
CA THR A 184 3.08 7.78 35.66
C THR A 184 3.31 6.34 36.10
N SER A 185 2.73 5.98 37.24
CA SER A 185 2.71 4.60 37.71
C SER A 185 1.33 4.30 38.29
N SER A 186 0.76 3.14 37.92
CA SER A 186 -0.56 2.74 38.40
C SER A 186 -0.46 1.41 39.13
N VAL A 187 -1.04 1.35 40.32
CA VAL A 187 -1.17 0.14 41.14
C VAL A 187 -2.64 0.05 41.57
N GLY A 188 -3.33 -0.91 41.01
CA GLY A 188 -4.81 -0.99 41.20
C GLY A 188 -5.46 0.28 40.66
N ASN A 189 -6.27 0.92 41.51
CA ASN A 189 -7.00 2.15 41.13
C ASN A 189 -6.20 3.42 41.45
N LEU A 190 -4.99 3.29 42.00
CA LEU A 190 -4.17 4.45 42.35
C LEU A 190 -3.19 4.78 41.24
N THR A 191 -3.23 6.01 40.73
CA THR A 191 -2.25 6.50 39.75
C THR A 191 -1.41 7.60 40.41
N VAL A 192 -0.12 7.39 40.44
CA VAL A 192 0.88 8.36 40.95
C VAL A 192 1.56 9.03 39.76
N LYS A 193 1.70 10.36 39.83
CA LYS A 193 2.39 11.16 38.83
C LYS A 193 3.54 11.93 39.46
N THR A 194 4.66 12.02 38.77
CA THR A 194 5.81 12.82 39.20
C THR A 194 6.59 13.29 37.97
N ASP A 195 7.37 14.35 38.13
CA ASP A 195 8.15 14.89 37.02
C ASP A 195 9.49 14.19 36.90
N GLY A 196 10.01 14.12 35.69
CA GLY A 196 11.31 13.57 35.37
C GLY A 196 11.93 14.24 34.16
N MET A 197 13.18 13.91 33.88
CA MET A 197 13.90 14.36 32.69
C MET A 197 14.37 13.14 31.90
N ALA A 198 14.00 13.09 30.62
CA ALA A 198 14.37 11.98 29.73
C ALA A 198 15.88 11.95 29.49
N LEU A 199 16.52 10.80 29.68
CA LEU A 199 17.94 10.61 29.45
C LEU A 199 18.26 10.06 28.06
N ALA A 200 17.22 9.66 27.30
CA ALA A 200 17.35 9.15 25.94
C ALA A 200 16.13 9.59 25.11
N ASN A 201 16.28 9.54 23.79
CA ASN A 201 15.12 9.69 22.89
C ASN A 201 14.26 8.43 22.94
N GLY A 202 12.94 8.59 22.81
CA GLY A 202 12.02 7.45 22.72
C GLY A 202 10.85 7.73 21.79
N ILE A 203 10.42 6.68 21.12
CA ILE A 203 9.16 6.67 20.34
C ILE A 203 8.09 5.91 21.15
N LEU A 204 6.85 5.94 20.69
CA LEU A 204 5.73 5.25 21.33
C LEU A 204 6.06 3.77 21.58
N GLY A 205 5.85 3.30 22.81
CA GLY A 205 6.11 1.92 23.23
C GLY A 205 7.57 1.62 23.57
N GLU A 206 8.49 2.54 23.32
CA GLU A 206 9.92 2.32 23.59
C GLU A 206 10.25 2.54 25.06
N LYS A 207 11.12 1.66 25.61
CA LYS A 207 11.60 1.75 26.99
C LYS A 207 12.82 2.66 27.05
N ILE A 208 12.75 3.73 27.86
CA ILE A 208 13.86 4.69 28.02
C ILE A 208 14.17 4.93 29.47
N LYS A 209 15.37 5.45 29.75
CA LYS A 209 15.80 5.88 31.10
C LYS A 209 15.39 7.31 31.34
N VAL A 210 14.88 7.58 32.56
CA VAL A 210 14.44 8.90 32.98
C VAL A 210 14.98 9.17 34.38
N ARG A 211 15.43 10.39 34.64
CA ARG A 211 15.83 10.84 35.97
C ARG A 211 14.65 11.50 36.63
N ASN A 212 14.16 10.95 37.72
CA ASN A 212 13.09 11.56 38.53
C ASN A 212 13.57 12.91 39.07
N SER A 213 12.79 13.96 38.88
CA SER A 213 13.19 15.33 39.25
C SER A 213 13.29 15.53 40.75
N LYS A 214 12.46 14.83 41.54
CA LYS A 214 12.43 14.95 43.01
C LYS A 214 13.48 14.07 43.66
N SER A 215 13.49 12.76 43.39
CA SER A 215 14.38 11.82 44.04
C SER A 215 15.78 11.70 43.41
N LYS A 216 15.97 12.28 42.21
CA LYS A 216 17.18 12.20 41.37
C LYS A 216 17.53 10.77 40.91
N ARG A 217 16.73 9.77 41.30
CA ARG A 217 16.95 8.37 40.89
C ARG A 217 16.65 8.19 39.39
N ILE A 218 17.40 7.28 38.78
CA ILE A 218 17.17 6.91 37.38
C ILE A 218 16.26 5.68 37.37
N VAL A 219 15.16 5.81 36.67
CA VAL A 219 14.16 4.74 36.48
C VAL A 219 14.01 4.47 34.99
N SER A 220 13.52 3.29 34.64
CA SER A 220 13.16 2.94 33.28
C SER A 220 11.65 2.95 33.12
N GLY A 221 11.16 3.48 32.02
CA GLY A 221 9.73 3.51 31.73
C GLY A 221 9.46 3.43 30.24
N ILE A 222 8.22 3.16 29.89
CA ILE A 222 7.73 3.01 28.51
C ILE A 222 7.03 4.31 28.08
N VAL A 223 7.41 4.82 26.93
CA VAL A 223 6.79 6.03 26.35
C VAL A 223 5.34 5.71 25.95
N GLN A 224 4.38 6.38 26.59
CA GLN A 224 2.95 6.19 26.32
C GLN A 224 2.39 7.28 25.41
N ALA A 225 2.93 8.48 25.49
CA ALA A 225 2.51 9.63 24.70
C ALA A 225 3.62 10.69 24.74
N ALA A 226 3.42 11.78 23.99
CA ALA A 226 4.35 12.91 24.03
C ALA A 226 4.45 13.46 25.47
N GLY A 227 5.65 13.39 26.05
CA GLY A 227 5.93 13.85 27.40
C GLY A 227 5.41 12.94 28.52
N ILE A 228 4.86 11.75 28.21
CA ILE A 228 4.30 10.83 29.23
C ILE A 228 5.03 9.48 29.16
N ILE A 229 5.53 9.06 30.30
CA ILE A 229 6.26 7.79 30.44
C ILE A 229 5.65 6.98 31.58
N GLN A 230 5.26 5.76 31.29
CA GLN A 230 4.74 4.82 32.28
C GLN A 230 5.86 4.00 32.90
N ILE A 231 5.90 3.97 34.23
CA ILE A 231 6.83 3.15 35.00
C ILE A 231 6.06 1.96 35.56
N ASN A 232 6.58 0.78 35.35
CA ASN A 232 6.08 -0.45 35.97
C ASN A 232 7.06 -0.85 37.11
N TYR A 233 6.55 -1.10 38.27
CA TYR A 233 7.28 -1.63 39.41
C TYR A 233 7.23 -3.14 39.42
#